data_eb46ae2ea9e6b2c1c269b213db13115d
#
_entry.id   eb46ae2ea9e6b2c1c269b213db13115d
#
_cell.length_a   1.000
_cell.length_b   1.000
_cell.length_c   1.000
_cell.angle_alpha   90.00
_cell.angle_beta   90.00
_cell.angle_gamma   90.00
#
_symmetry.space_group_name_H-M   'P 1'
#
loop_
_entity.id
_entity.type
_entity.pdbx_description
1 polymer ?
#
loop_
_entity_poly.entity_id
_entity_poly.type
_entity_poly.pdbx_seq_one_letter_code
_entity_poly.pdbx_strand_id
1 'polypeptide(L)'
;MMFDTSFNHFKSVFSHKFFVEPADRNYFLARFAKINRLNTEFWWQALQTVEKLLKAGLVLNGVSIKNGYGHGVEKLWEKHKEVFGELAVTELERPEKLSPAVWTDAPLDNFISIINRLGHPDSRYGLTGYSN
;
A
#
# COMPACT_ATOMS: atom_id res chain seq x y z
N MET A 1 0.06 -28.39 16.31
CA MET A 1 -0.01 -27.19 17.16
C MET A 1 -1.31 -26.49 16.95
N MET A 2 -2.09 -26.38 17.99
CA MET A 2 -3.34 -25.64 17.86
C MET A 2 -3.05 -24.15 17.97
N PHE A 3 -3.29 -23.44 16.88
CA PHE A 3 -3.39 -22.00 16.99
C PHE A 3 -4.59 -21.67 17.84
N ASP A 4 -4.39 -20.84 18.84
CA ASP A 4 -5.49 -20.31 19.61
C ASP A 4 -6.43 -19.56 18.67
N THR A 5 -7.64 -20.06 18.52
CA THR A 5 -8.66 -19.45 17.67
C THR A 5 -8.94 -18.02 18.08
N SER A 6 -8.89 -17.73 19.41
CA SER A 6 -9.06 -16.39 19.94
C SER A 6 -7.96 -15.44 19.48
N PHE A 7 -6.72 -15.91 19.42
CA PHE A 7 -5.60 -15.10 18.93
C PHE A 7 -5.72 -14.79 17.44
N ASN A 8 -6.13 -15.78 16.63
CA ASN A 8 -6.36 -15.57 15.20
C ASN A 8 -7.52 -14.60 14.98
N HIS A 9 -8.57 -14.72 15.75
CA HIS A 9 -9.70 -13.79 15.71
C HIS A 9 -9.25 -12.37 16.08
N PHE A 10 -8.47 -12.23 17.13
CA PHE A 10 -7.91 -10.95 17.57
C PHE A 10 -7.08 -10.29 16.45
N LYS A 11 -6.17 -11.05 15.82
CA LYS A 11 -5.36 -10.54 14.71
C LYS A 11 -6.23 -10.04 13.57
N SER A 12 -7.27 -10.79 13.23
CA SER A 12 -8.19 -10.43 12.16
C SER A 12 -8.93 -9.14 12.49
N VAL A 13 -9.50 -9.01 13.68
CA VAL A 13 -10.21 -7.82 14.12
C VAL A 13 -9.27 -6.61 14.19
N PHE A 14 -8.09 -6.79 14.77
CA PHE A 14 -7.10 -5.75 14.89
C PHE A 14 -6.67 -5.24 13.50
N SER A 15 -6.31 -6.15 12.61
CA SER A 15 -5.89 -5.80 11.26
C SER A 15 -6.98 -5.06 10.49
N HIS A 16 -8.22 -5.53 10.59
CA HIS A 16 -9.34 -4.90 9.92
C HIS A 16 -9.57 -3.47 10.45
N LYS A 17 -9.66 -3.33 11.75
CA LYS A 17 -10.00 -2.04 12.37
C LYS A 17 -8.91 -0.99 12.22
N PHE A 18 -7.64 -1.39 12.40
CA PHE A 18 -6.54 -0.44 12.42
C PHE A 18 -5.86 -0.23 11.08
N PHE A 19 -6.07 -1.14 10.12
CA PHE A 19 -5.42 -1.03 8.82
C PHE A 19 -6.39 -1.08 7.65
N VAL A 20 -7.28 -2.07 7.58
CA VAL A 20 -8.17 -2.22 6.41
C VAL A 20 -9.19 -1.09 6.34
N GLU A 21 -9.90 -0.81 7.43
CA GLU A 21 -10.86 0.30 7.43
C GLU A 21 -10.22 1.65 7.12
N PRO A 22 -9.08 2.01 7.77
CA PRO A 22 -8.39 3.25 7.40
C PRO A 22 -7.88 3.24 5.95
N ALA A 23 -7.42 2.10 5.44
CA ALA A 23 -7.01 1.98 4.05
C ALA A 23 -8.17 2.25 3.08
N ASP A 24 -9.36 1.74 3.38
CA ASP A 24 -10.56 1.99 2.57
C ASP A 24 -10.87 3.49 2.51
N ARG A 25 -10.74 4.19 3.63
CA ARG A 25 -10.93 5.64 3.66
C ARG A 25 -9.87 6.37 2.83
N ASN A 26 -8.62 5.96 2.94
CA ASN A 26 -7.54 6.53 2.12
C ASN A 26 -7.77 6.26 0.64
N TYR A 27 -8.22 5.06 0.29
CA TYR A 27 -8.55 4.72 -1.10
C TYR A 27 -9.66 5.60 -1.65
N PHE A 28 -10.72 5.80 -0.88
CA PHE A 28 -11.82 6.71 -1.26
C PHE A 28 -11.30 8.12 -1.51
N LEU A 29 -10.46 8.63 -0.60
CA LEU A 29 -9.87 9.96 -0.74
C LEU A 29 -8.92 10.06 -1.94
N ALA A 30 -8.17 9.00 -2.23
CA ALA A 30 -7.31 8.94 -3.40
C ALA A 30 -8.14 9.04 -4.69
N ARG A 31 -9.24 8.31 -4.78
CA ARG A 31 -10.12 8.38 -5.94
C ARG A 31 -10.77 9.76 -6.09
N PHE A 32 -11.22 10.34 -4.99
CA PHE A 32 -11.76 11.70 -4.98
C PHE A 32 -10.70 12.69 -5.48
N ALA A 33 -9.50 12.62 -4.96
CA ALA A 33 -8.40 13.49 -5.36
C ALA A 33 -8.07 13.32 -6.85
N LYS A 34 -8.06 12.09 -7.36
CA LYS A 34 -7.78 11.82 -8.77
C LYS A 34 -8.83 12.47 -9.68
N ILE A 35 -10.10 12.32 -9.35
CA ILE A 35 -11.21 12.90 -10.13
C ILE A 35 -11.12 14.42 -10.12
N ASN A 36 -10.73 15.01 -9.02
CA ASN A 36 -10.63 16.47 -8.85
C ASN A 36 -9.25 17.05 -9.23
N ARG A 37 -8.38 16.24 -9.80
CA ARG A 37 -7.04 16.64 -10.27
C ARG A 37 -6.15 17.19 -9.16
N LEU A 38 -6.32 16.67 -7.96
CA LEU A 38 -5.50 17.00 -6.80
C LEU A 38 -4.35 16.01 -6.73
N ASN A 39 -3.33 16.20 -7.57
CA ASN A 39 -2.27 15.19 -7.77
C ASN A 39 -1.45 14.91 -6.52
N THR A 40 -1.07 15.93 -5.78
CA THR A 40 -0.28 15.75 -4.55
C THR A 40 -1.06 14.93 -3.53
N GLU A 41 -2.32 15.27 -3.32
CA GLU A 41 -3.21 14.56 -2.39
C GLU A 41 -3.47 13.13 -2.86
N PHE A 42 -3.62 12.93 -4.17
CA PHE A 42 -3.80 11.60 -4.74
C PHE A 42 -2.63 10.68 -4.37
N TRP A 43 -1.41 11.12 -4.63
CA TRP A 43 -0.23 10.28 -4.36
C TRP A 43 -0.04 10.01 -2.88
N TRP A 44 -0.31 10.99 -2.04
CA TRP A 44 -0.26 10.81 -0.58
C TRP A 44 -1.29 9.77 -0.12
N GLN A 45 -2.53 9.90 -0.57
CA GLN A 45 -3.59 8.97 -0.19
C GLN A 45 -3.35 7.56 -0.75
N ALA A 46 -2.83 7.47 -1.96
CA ALA A 46 -2.45 6.19 -2.56
C ALA A 46 -1.35 5.50 -1.73
N LEU A 47 -0.34 6.25 -1.32
CA LEU A 47 0.73 5.74 -0.46
C LEU A 47 0.16 5.21 0.86
N GLN A 48 -0.70 5.99 1.51
CA GLN A 48 -1.34 5.59 2.76
C GLN A 48 -2.18 4.32 2.60
N THR A 49 -2.88 4.19 1.49
CA THR A 49 -3.68 2.99 1.19
C THR A 49 -2.78 1.76 1.11
N VAL A 50 -1.72 1.84 0.30
CA VAL A 50 -0.79 0.72 0.11
C VAL A 50 -0.08 0.37 1.42
N GLU A 51 0.43 1.38 2.13
CA GLU A 51 1.10 1.17 3.41
C GLU A 51 0.23 0.38 4.39
N LYS A 52 -1.01 0.78 4.55
CA LYS A 52 -1.93 0.14 5.48
C LYS A 52 -2.34 -1.26 5.05
N LEU A 53 -2.54 -1.48 3.75
CA LEU A 53 -2.86 -2.82 3.25
C LEU A 53 -1.69 -3.78 3.43
N LEU A 54 -0.47 -3.32 3.19
CA LEU A 54 0.73 -4.15 3.43
C LEU A 54 0.89 -4.46 4.92
N LYS A 55 0.68 -3.49 5.79
CA LYS A 55 0.71 -3.71 7.23
C LYS A 55 -0.37 -4.69 7.68
N ALA A 56 -1.57 -4.59 7.13
CA ALA A 56 -2.65 -5.54 7.42
C ALA A 56 -2.23 -6.97 7.12
N GLY A 57 -1.68 -7.21 5.95
CA GLY A 57 -1.21 -8.54 5.55
C GLY A 57 -0.10 -9.07 6.46
N LEU A 58 0.85 -8.22 6.82
CA LEU A 58 1.94 -8.62 7.70
C LEU A 58 1.44 -8.98 9.10
N VAL A 59 0.55 -8.17 9.66
CA VAL A 59 -0.04 -8.44 10.99
C VAL A 59 -0.81 -9.75 10.99
N LEU A 60 -1.58 -10.03 9.95
CA LEU A 60 -2.32 -11.29 9.82
C LEU A 60 -1.40 -12.50 9.79
N ASN A 61 -0.17 -12.32 9.33
CA ASN A 61 0.85 -13.37 9.29
C ASN A 61 1.80 -13.34 10.48
N GLY A 62 1.45 -12.62 11.53
CA GLY A 62 2.21 -12.60 12.78
C GLY A 62 3.51 -11.79 12.73
N VAL A 63 3.69 -10.95 11.73
CA VAL A 63 4.89 -10.13 11.59
C VAL A 63 4.72 -8.83 12.37
N SER A 64 5.71 -8.50 13.19
CA SER A 64 5.72 -7.23 13.93
C SER A 64 5.97 -6.06 12.97
N ILE A 65 5.18 -5.01 13.12
CA ILE A 65 5.32 -3.78 12.32
C ILE A 65 5.78 -2.58 13.16
N LYS A 66 6.21 -2.82 14.40
CA LYS A 66 6.51 -1.75 15.35
C LYS A 66 7.64 -0.83 14.94
N ASN A 67 8.68 -1.36 14.31
CA ASN A 67 9.89 -0.59 14.03
C ASN A 67 10.45 -0.90 12.66
N GLY A 68 11.07 0.10 12.04
CA GLY A 68 11.95 -0.11 10.90
C GLY A 68 11.36 0.11 9.52
N TYR A 69 10.08 0.44 9.43
CA TYR A 69 9.46 0.61 8.10
C TYR A 69 9.28 2.08 7.70
N GLY A 70 9.31 3.01 8.66
CA GLY A 70 9.14 4.44 8.38
C GLY A 70 7.78 4.75 7.75
N HIS A 71 7.75 5.77 6.90
CA HIS A 71 6.55 6.18 6.16
C HIS A 71 6.55 5.70 4.71
N GLY A 72 7.61 5.02 4.28
CA GLY A 72 7.70 4.48 2.94
C GLY A 72 7.09 3.08 2.86
N VAL A 73 6.83 2.63 1.64
CA VAL A 73 6.22 1.32 1.38
C VAL A 73 7.21 0.29 0.83
N GLU A 74 8.40 0.70 0.43
CA GLU A 74 9.37 -0.22 -0.21
C GLU A 74 9.81 -1.33 0.73
N LYS A 75 10.15 -0.99 1.98
CA LYS A 75 10.54 -1.99 2.99
C LYS A 75 9.39 -2.91 3.35
N LEU A 76 8.19 -2.36 3.45
CA LEU A 76 6.97 -3.16 3.69
C LEU A 76 6.72 -4.12 2.54
N TRP A 77 6.89 -3.65 1.31
CA TRP A 77 6.72 -4.47 0.11
C TRP A 77 7.75 -5.59 0.06
N GLU A 78 9.02 -5.30 0.35
CA GLU A 78 10.06 -6.33 0.40
C GLU A 78 9.74 -7.39 1.46
N LYS A 79 9.30 -6.96 2.64
CA LYS A 79 8.89 -7.88 3.70
C LYS A 79 7.67 -8.70 3.29
N HIS A 80 6.72 -8.09 2.62
CA HIS A 80 5.55 -8.78 2.10
C HIS A 80 5.94 -9.89 1.12
N LYS A 81 6.83 -9.59 0.18
CA LYS A 81 7.31 -10.60 -0.77
C LYS A 81 8.04 -11.75 -0.06
N GLU A 82 8.85 -11.43 0.95
CA GLU A 82 9.55 -12.43 1.74
C GLU A 82 8.57 -13.36 2.47
N VAL A 83 7.57 -12.80 3.13
CA VAL A 83 6.61 -13.54 3.93
C VAL A 83 5.68 -14.38 3.06
N PHE A 84 5.18 -13.83 1.98
CA PHE A 84 4.23 -14.52 1.12
C PHE A 84 4.89 -15.41 0.07
N GLY A 85 6.17 -15.17 -0.25
CA GLY A 85 6.91 -15.99 -1.21
C GLY A 85 6.21 -16.09 -2.55
N GLU A 86 5.95 -17.31 -3.01
CA GLU A 86 5.29 -17.58 -4.30
C GLU A 86 3.84 -17.08 -4.35
N LEU A 87 3.22 -16.86 -3.20
CA LEU A 87 1.85 -16.34 -3.15
C LEU A 87 1.80 -14.82 -3.30
N ALA A 88 2.93 -14.13 -3.28
CA ALA A 88 2.96 -12.69 -3.47
C ALA A 88 2.52 -12.33 -4.89
N VAL A 89 1.61 -11.37 -4.99
CA VAL A 89 1.19 -10.83 -6.29
C VAL A 89 2.30 -9.87 -6.76
N THR A 90 2.95 -10.21 -7.86
CA THR A 90 4.06 -9.43 -8.41
C THR A 90 3.72 -8.72 -9.71
N GLU A 91 2.61 -9.08 -10.32
CA GLU A 91 2.12 -8.48 -11.56
C GLU A 91 0.62 -8.22 -11.45
N LEU A 92 0.18 -7.16 -12.11
CA LEU A 92 -1.24 -6.81 -12.19
C LEU A 92 -1.77 -7.18 -13.56
N GLU A 93 -2.86 -7.92 -13.60
CA GLU A 93 -3.55 -8.24 -14.85
C GLU A 93 -4.30 -7.01 -15.36
N ARG A 94 -4.25 -6.82 -16.67
CA ARG A 94 -5.02 -5.75 -17.31
C ARG A 94 -6.51 -6.05 -17.19
N PRO A 95 -7.32 -5.12 -16.64
CA PRO A 95 -8.77 -5.28 -16.68
C PRO A 95 -9.28 -5.33 -18.11
N GLU A 96 -10.23 -6.23 -18.39
CA GLU A 96 -10.75 -6.45 -19.75
C GLU A 96 -11.26 -5.16 -20.41
N LYS A 97 -11.83 -4.27 -19.63
CA LYS A 97 -12.41 -3.02 -20.12
C LYS A 97 -11.37 -1.94 -20.44
N LEU A 98 -10.12 -2.14 -20.02
CA LEU A 98 -9.05 -1.19 -20.34
C LEU A 98 -8.39 -1.59 -21.66
N SER A 99 -8.25 -0.62 -22.56
CA SER A 99 -7.53 -0.82 -23.82
C SER A 99 -6.07 -1.18 -23.54
N PRO A 100 -5.49 -2.14 -24.28
CA PRO A 100 -4.05 -2.41 -24.18
C PRO A 100 -3.18 -1.18 -24.42
N ALA A 101 -3.67 -0.21 -25.18
CA ALA A 101 -2.92 0.99 -25.48
C ALA A 101 -2.69 1.90 -24.25
N VAL A 102 -3.55 1.81 -23.23
CA VAL A 102 -3.43 2.62 -22.01
C VAL A 102 -2.90 1.83 -20.82
N TRP A 103 -2.63 0.54 -21.01
CA TRP A 103 -2.11 -0.32 -19.96
C TRP A 103 -0.61 -0.55 -20.15
N THR A 104 0.12 -0.37 -19.10
CA THR A 104 1.56 -0.68 -19.09
C THR A 104 1.78 -1.97 -18.30
N ASP A 105 2.29 -2.99 -18.98
CA ASP A 105 2.69 -4.23 -18.32
C ASP A 105 4.00 -3.97 -17.58
N ALA A 106 3.88 -3.75 -16.29
CA ALA A 106 5.03 -3.50 -15.44
C ALA A 106 4.92 -4.33 -14.17
N PRO A 107 6.05 -4.80 -13.62
CA PRO A 107 6.03 -5.45 -12.32
C PRO A 107 5.46 -4.53 -11.26
N LEU A 108 4.81 -5.11 -10.26
CA LEU A 108 4.24 -4.35 -9.16
C LEU A 108 5.33 -3.56 -8.39
N ASP A 109 6.57 -4.04 -8.40
CA ASP A 109 7.72 -3.32 -7.86
C ASP A 109 7.82 -1.89 -8.39
N ASN A 110 7.58 -1.70 -9.69
CA ASN A 110 7.65 -0.38 -10.30
C ASN A 110 6.58 0.56 -9.78
N PHE A 111 5.34 0.05 -9.62
CA PHE A 111 4.24 0.85 -9.07
C PHE A 111 4.50 1.23 -7.62
N ILE A 112 5.01 0.29 -6.82
CA ILE A 112 5.36 0.54 -5.42
C ILE A 112 6.44 1.63 -5.34
N SER A 113 7.45 1.56 -6.18
CA SER A 113 8.52 2.56 -6.22
C SER A 113 8.00 3.95 -6.60
N ILE A 114 7.12 4.03 -7.59
CA ILE A 114 6.51 5.29 -8.01
C ILE A 114 5.67 5.88 -6.88
N ILE A 115 4.80 5.08 -6.27
CA ILE A 115 3.95 5.51 -5.15
C ILE A 115 4.81 5.99 -3.99
N ASN A 116 5.88 5.25 -3.67
CA ASN A 116 6.78 5.63 -2.59
C ASN A 116 7.42 6.98 -2.83
N ARG A 117 7.90 7.21 -4.05
CA ARG A 117 8.56 8.46 -4.42
C ARG A 117 7.60 9.65 -4.43
N LEU A 118 6.44 9.48 -5.08
CA LEU A 118 5.50 10.59 -5.29
C LEU A 118 4.60 10.85 -4.09
N GLY A 119 4.35 9.84 -3.26
CA GLY A 119 3.50 9.98 -2.08
C GLY A 119 4.24 10.34 -0.81
N HIS A 120 5.56 10.38 -0.85
CA HIS A 120 6.35 10.66 0.35
C HIS A 120 6.06 12.06 0.91
N PRO A 121 6.03 12.23 2.26
CA PRO A 121 5.76 13.53 2.88
C PRO A 121 6.65 14.67 2.38
N ASP A 122 7.91 14.40 2.10
CA ASP A 122 8.86 15.41 1.61
C ASP A 122 8.44 15.97 0.25
N SER A 123 7.95 15.13 -0.64
CA SER A 123 7.41 15.56 -1.93
C SER A 123 6.14 16.40 -1.75
N ARG A 124 5.28 16.01 -0.80
CA ARG A 124 4.03 16.69 -0.49
C ARG A 124 4.28 18.12 0.00
N TYR A 125 5.32 18.33 0.78
CA TYR A 125 5.64 19.65 1.33
C TYR A 125 6.67 20.42 0.50
N GLY A 126 7.06 19.91 -0.65
CA GLY A 126 8.02 20.58 -1.50
C GLY A 126 9.45 20.58 -0.98
N LEU A 127 9.78 19.67 -0.09
CA LEU A 127 11.12 19.56 0.50
C LEU A 127 12.10 18.83 -0.41
N THR A 128 11.60 18.02 -1.34
CA THR A 128 12.40 17.33 -2.32
C THR A 128 11.77 17.48 -3.71
N GLY A 129 12.55 17.83 -4.69
CA GLY A 129 12.10 17.87 -6.09
C GLY A 129 11.26 19.07 -6.50
N TYR A 130 10.91 19.95 -5.60
CA TYR A 130 10.29 21.23 -5.93
C TYR A 130 11.31 22.32 -5.69
N SER A 131 11.87 22.79 -6.77
CA SER A 131 12.55 24.10 -6.73
C SER A 131 11.47 25.16 -6.82
N ASN A 132 11.36 25.94 -5.85
CA ASN A 132 10.56 27.16 -5.94
C ASN A 132 11.26 28.17 -6.83
#